data_4f92bed213b5c79fdd08de8e88bd3c27
#
_entry.id   4f92bed213b5c79fdd08de8e88bd3c27
#
_cell.length_a   1.000
_cell.length_b   1.000
_cell.length_c   1.000
_cell.angle_alpha   90.00
_cell.angle_beta   90.00
_cell.angle_gamma   90.00
#
_symmetry.space_group_name_H-M   'P 1'
#
loop_
_entity.id
_entity.type
_entity.pdbx_description
1 polymer ?
#
loop_
_entity_poly.entity_id
_entity_poly.type
_entity_poly.pdbx_seq_one_letter_code
_entity_poly.pdbx_strand_id
1 'polypeptide(L)'
;MANYKQTCLSATERVYHTRTIDTLICYHREMAKILMNSEYSFSKANKVKRNNSESLEAKLKSNTIEKKAVDNAYESILETLKQQNSYNQSDIEPYFAHHHSQVMQLAKFGYLSALAYNSDNVFNHHSPLLKEQEKKITGDLCKLIGFSSEDAFGHITTSHTLACYEILWAIRNLKTLPMAIARHPKSRDLVADKKAFELFNMSVTDILAISEQLNERGIFDDVSHLTCRGTGMTKTMHLGKLLVPVSRFEFWKKAMDILGLGYDNLIALPIDETFKTDTEKTRNIVFRLIEQGEPILGVIGILGAPSYGCVDKLKPLFELRKECEEKYNNSFYIHIDASQFGYMKSLFLDDNYDLIPYQILCKKLKKEAPLLELTPEIYESITQLSLADSVSFEPFQAGFSPYPTGVVCIKDARISRFLTNPPRLCPEQADDVPEIDGIQSAPAVASMWSVHQLYPFTSSGYGKYAQIQWETRIKLELFFNQASAFEKEGEYYYIRVLSASDFNKLNFAIVKKGNTDLETQNDLNKKIYENLVIKSHHKQDLSLLTLCARNSDDAPAQFCFECGFDSNEWETIKHLNLLQLTIKSTEICDKQQIKNGYQYIKKVVLSALDK
;
A
#
# COMPACT_ATOMS: atom_id res chain seq x y z
N MET A 1 32.92 16.84 -3.54
CA MET A 1 31.60 16.19 -3.26
C MET A 1 30.47 17.19 -3.03
N ALA A 2 30.64 18.29 -2.28
CA ALA A 2 29.58 19.31 -2.06
C ALA A 2 29.10 20.00 -3.34
N ASN A 3 29.98 20.36 -4.25
CA ASN A 3 29.62 21.01 -5.52
C ASN A 3 28.90 20.08 -6.52
N TYR A 4 29.09 18.76 -6.42
CA TYR A 4 28.40 17.78 -7.27
C TYR A 4 26.93 17.59 -6.84
N LYS A 5 26.66 17.66 -5.52
CA LYS A 5 25.27 17.61 -5.02
C LYS A 5 24.44 18.82 -5.41
N GLN A 6 25.03 20.01 -5.42
CA GLN A 6 24.31 21.24 -5.79
C GLN A 6 24.00 21.33 -7.29
N THR A 7 24.90 20.83 -8.13
CA THR A 7 24.70 20.79 -9.59
C THR A 7 23.70 19.70 -10.00
N CYS A 8 23.69 18.56 -9.31
CA CYS A 8 22.70 17.51 -9.56
C CYS A 8 21.27 17.91 -9.13
N LEU A 9 21.11 18.60 -7.99
CA LEU A 9 19.79 19.08 -7.55
C LEU A 9 19.19 20.09 -8.53
N SER A 10 19.98 21.03 -9.06
CA SER A 10 19.50 22.00 -10.07
C SER A 10 19.19 21.34 -11.42
N ALA A 11 19.92 20.30 -11.82
CA ALA A 11 19.63 19.52 -13.02
C ALA A 11 18.37 18.63 -12.83
N THR A 12 18.16 18.10 -11.64
CA THR A 12 17.00 17.28 -11.31
C THR A 12 15.72 18.14 -11.27
N GLU A 13 15.77 19.33 -10.72
CA GLU A 13 14.67 20.29 -10.76
C GLU A 13 14.31 20.68 -12.21
N ARG A 14 15.29 20.89 -13.10
CA ARG A 14 15.04 21.18 -14.52
C ARG A 14 14.45 19.99 -15.28
N VAL A 15 14.80 18.73 -14.93
CA VAL A 15 14.23 17.51 -15.53
C VAL A 15 12.76 17.32 -15.15
N TYR A 16 12.34 17.83 -13.98
CA TYR A 16 10.94 17.84 -13.60
C TYR A 16 10.07 18.80 -14.44
N HIS A 17 10.63 19.88 -14.96
CA HIS A 17 9.89 20.90 -15.71
C HIS A 17 9.79 20.67 -17.22
N THR A 18 10.58 19.76 -17.83
CA THR A 18 10.47 19.44 -19.26
C THR A 18 9.58 18.23 -19.48
N ARG A 19 8.30 18.47 -19.34
CA ARG A 19 7.21 17.52 -19.65
C ARG A 19 6.91 17.55 -21.14
N THR A 20 7.67 16.87 -21.94
CA THR A 20 7.25 16.57 -23.29
C THR A 20 7.35 15.08 -23.56
N ILE A 21 6.33 14.55 -24.21
CA ILE A 21 6.31 13.22 -24.82
C ILE A 21 7.62 12.97 -25.56
N ASP A 22 8.21 14.02 -26.15
CA ASP A 22 9.51 13.98 -26.84
C ASP A 22 10.67 13.58 -25.93
N THR A 23 10.66 13.97 -24.65
CA THR A 23 11.70 13.54 -23.70
C THR A 23 11.56 12.05 -23.35
N LEU A 24 10.33 11.55 -23.20
CA LEU A 24 10.05 10.13 -23.02
C LEU A 24 10.42 9.33 -24.27
N ILE A 25 10.09 9.82 -25.45
CA ILE A 25 10.45 9.19 -26.73
C ILE A 25 11.96 9.16 -26.91
N CYS A 26 12.66 10.24 -26.61
CA CYS A 26 14.11 10.31 -26.66
C CYS A 26 14.74 9.32 -25.67
N TYR A 27 14.19 9.23 -24.47
CA TYR A 27 14.64 8.30 -23.43
C TYR A 27 14.40 6.84 -23.82
N HIS A 28 13.22 6.52 -24.39
CA HIS A 28 12.92 5.20 -24.92
C HIS A 28 13.79 4.84 -26.12
N ARG A 29 14.11 5.80 -26.99
CA ARG A 29 15.05 5.60 -28.11
C ARG A 29 16.48 5.31 -27.62
N GLU A 30 16.96 6.01 -26.60
CA GLU A 30 18.28 5.72 -26.01
C GLU A 30 18.30 4.37 -25.28
N MET A 31 17.23 4.04 -24.56
CA MET A 31 17.10 2.71 -23.94
C MET A 31 16.99 1.60 -24.99
N ALA A 32 16.23 1.80 -26.06
CA ALA A 32 16.19 0.85 -27.19
C ALA A 32 17.58 0.67 -27.82
N LYS A 33 18.37 1.74 -27.98
CA LYS A 33 19.76 1.65 -28.46
C LYS A 33 20.66 0.88 -27.49
N ILE A 34 20.50 1.06 -26.19
CA ILE A 34 21.25 0.32 -25.17
C ILE A 34 20.89 -1.16 -25.21
N LEU A 35 19.58 -1.49 -25.31
CA LEU A 35 19.08 -2.85 -25.45
C LEU A 35 19.59 -3.51 -26.73
N MET A 36 19.50 -2.83 -27.87
CA MET A 36 19.99 -3.32 -29.16
C MET A 36 21.52 -3.46 -29.18
N ASN A 37 22.25 -2.56 -28.51
CA ASN A 37 23.72 -2.66 -28.39
C ASN A 37 24.15 -3.79 -27.44
N SER A 38 23.37 -4.12 -26.41
CA SER A 38 23.63 -5.27 -25.52
C SER A 38 23.44 -6.60 -26.27
N GLU A 39 22.39 -6.73 -27.08
CA GLU A 39 22.21 -7.89 -27.96
C GLU A 39 23.33 -7.99 -29.02
N TYR A 40 23.78 -6.86 -29.56
CA TYR A 40 24.88 -6.81 -30.51
C TYR A 40 26.23 -7.20 -29.90
N SER A 41 26.49 -6.83 -28.66
CA SER A 41 27.70 -7.24 -27.91
C SER A 41 27.68 -8.73 -27.56
N PHE A 42 26.51 -9.28 -27.22
CA PHE A 42 26.32 -10.72 -26.96
C PHE A 42 26.54 -11.55 -28.25
N SER A 43 26.06 -11.06 -29.39
CA SER A 43 26.29 -11.73 -30.69
C SER A 43 27.75 -11.66 -31.15
N LYS A 44 28.47 -10.60 -30.76
CA LYS A 44 29.89 -10.44 -31.07
C LYS A 44 30.82 -11.36 -30.26
N ALA A 45 30.46 -11.62 -29.00
CA ALA A 45 31.19 -12.56 -28.15
C ALA A 45 31.02 -14.02 -28.61
N ASN A 46 29.91 -14.36 -29.26
CA ASN A 46 29.67 -15.71 -29.81
C ASN A 46 30.18 -15.90 -31.24
N LYS A 47 30.82 -14.91 -31.88
CA LYS A 47 31.35 -15.00 -33.25
C LYS A 47 32.75 -15.61 -33.38
N VAL A 48 33.33 -16.14 -32.32
CA VAL A 48 34.56 -16.94 -32.39
C VAL A 48 34.16 -18.41 -32.48
N LYS A 49 33.88 -18.87 -33.66
CA LYS A 49 33.79 -20.21 -34.26
C LYS A 49 32.42 -20.51 -34.90
N ARG A 50 32.29 -20.13 -36.15
CA ARG A 50 31.60 -20.94 -37.16
C ARG A 50 31.98 -20.43 -38.56
N ASN A 51 32.81 -21.15 -39.22
CA ASN A 51 32.98 -21.12 -40.69
C ASN A 51 31.71 -21.77 -41.29
N ASN A 52 30.90 -21.02 -42.00
CA ASN A 52 30.14 -21.50 -43.16
C ASN A 52 29.57 -20.27 -43.89
N SER A 53 29.89 -20.20 -45.16
CA SER A 53 29.55 -19.17 -46.13
C SER A 53 28.13 -19.28 -46.61
N GLU A 54 27.17 -18.81 -45.85
CA GLU A 54 25.89 -18.36 -46.39
C GLU A 54 25.93 -16.83 -46.56
N SER A 55 25.49 -16.39 -47.74
CA SER A 55 25.68 -15.03 -48.21
C SER A 55 25.26 -13.99 -47.20
N LEU A 56 26.18 -13.11 -46.85
CA LEU A 56 25.98 -11.96 -45.95
C LEU A 56 24.78 -11.09 -46.37
N GLU A 57 24.45 -11.06 -47.68
CA GLU A 57 23.29 -10.35 -48.22
C GLU A 57 21.92 -10.93 -47.86
N ALA A 58 21.79 -12.27 -47.76
CA ALA A 58 20.55 -12.91 -47.35
C ALA A 58 20.24 -12.66 -45.86
N LYS A 59 21.29 -12.68 -45.02
CA LYS A 59 21.18 -12.34 -43.57
C LYS A 59 20.89 -10.87 -43.37
N LEU A 60 21.46 -9.96 -44.16
CA LEU A 60 21.17 -8.54 -44.12
C LEU A 60 19.73 -8.18 -44.58
N LYS A 61 19.21 -8.89 -45.58
CA LYS A 61 17.82 -8.73 -46.04
C LYS A 61 16.81 -9.28 -45.04
N SER A 62 17.06 -10.44 -44.46
CA SER A 62 16.25 -11.01 -43.38
C SER A 62 16.21 -10.08 -42.17
N ASN A 63 17.36 -9.61 -41.69
CA ASN A 63 17.47 -8.64 -40.58
C ASN A 63 16.74 -7.32 -40.89
N THR A 64 16.67 -6.89 -42.15
CA THR A 64 15.98 -5.65 -42.54
C THR A 64 14.46 -5.81 -42.52
N ILE A 65 13.94 -6.99 -42.89
CA ILE A 65 12.50 -7.30 -42.83
C ILE A 65 12.04 -7.43 -41.39
N GLU A 66 12.80 -8.17 -40.55
CA GLU A 66 12.52 -8.30 -39.13
C GLU A 66 12.57 -6.93 -38.42
N LYS A 67 13.58 -6.11 -38.72
CA LYS A 67 13.71 -4.77 -38.17
C LYS A 67 12.51 -3.90 -38.52
N LYS A 68 12.05 -3.92 -39.76
CA LYS A 68 10.87 -3.15 -40.18
C LYS A 68 9.58 -3.63 -39.52
N ALA A 69 9.44 -4.95 -39.29
CA ALA A 69 8.30 -5.51 -38.55
C ALA A 69 8.31 -5.09 -37.09
N VAL A 70 9.49 -5.10 -36.45
CA VAL A 70 9.68 -4.62 -35.08
C VAL A 70 9.41 -3.12 -34.97
N ASP A 71 9.92 -2.31 -35.90
CA ASP A 71 9.68 -0.86 -35.92
C ASP A 71 8.19 -0.55 -36.09
N ASN A 72 7.48 -1.25 -36.98
CA ASN A 72 6.04 -1.09 -37.16
C ASN A 72 5.23 -1.51 -35.91
N ALA A 73 5.59 -2.63 -35.28
CA ALA A 73 4.97 -3.08 -34.04
C ALA A 73 5.22 -2.07 -32.90
N TYR A 74 6.43 -1.55 -32.81
CA TYR A 74 6.79 -0.53 -31.84
C TYR A 74 6.00 0.77 -32.03
N GLU A 75 5.91 1.29 -33.26
CA GLU A 75 5.11 2.48 -33.57
C GLU A 75 3.62 2.25 -33.26
N SER A 76 3.07 1.07 -33.58
CA SER A 76 1.69 0.71 -33.25
C SER A 76 1.44 0.68 -31.74
N ILE A 77 2.36 0.10 -30.96
CA ILE A 77 2.29 0.09 -29.49
C ILE A 77 2.38 1.51 -28.94
N LEU A 78 3.34 2.32 -29.43
CA LEU A 78 3.49 3.71 -29.01
C LEU A 78 2.24 4.54 -29.32
N GLU A 79 1.64 4.34 -30.51
CA GLU A 79 0.43 5.04 -30.89
C GLU A 79 -0.75 4.66 -30.01
N THR A 80 -0.91 3.37 -29.67
CA THR A 80 -1.90 2.88 -28.73
C THR A 80 -1.68 3.48 -27.34
N LEU A 81 -0.43 3.47 -26.85
CA LEU A 81 -0.08 4.05 -25.54
C LEU A 81 -0.24 5.57 -25.52
N LYS A 82 0.07 6.28 -26.63
CA LYS A 82 -0.18 7.71 -26.77
C LYS A 82 -1.68 8.01 -26.73
N GLN A 83 -2.49 7.24 -27.44
CA GLN A 83 -3.95 7.37 -27.37
C GLN A 83 -4.45 7.14 -25.94
N GLN A 84 -3.99 6.10 -25.25
CA GLN A 84 -4.30 5.89 -23.83
C GLN A 84 -3.82 7.06 -22.97
N ASN A 85 -2.61 7.58 -23.20
CA ASN A 85 -2.05 8.68 -22.42
C ASN A 85 -2.65 10.05 -22.77
N SER A 86 -3.15 10.26 -24.00
CA SER A 86 -3.90 11.48 -24.33
C SER A 86 -5.21 11.57 -23.55
N TYR A 87 -5.71 10.43 -23.06
CA TYR A 87 -6.81 10.36 -22.09
C TYR A 87 -6.42 10.74 -20.65
N ASN A 88 -5.12 10.80 -20.35
CA ASN A 88 -4.58 11.04 -19.02
C ASN A 88 -3.92 12.41 -18.86
N GLN A 89 -3.82 13.21 -19.93
CA GLN A 89 -3.26 14.56 -19.88
C GLN A 89 -4.36 15.58 -19.57
N SER A 90 -4.66 15.77 -18.29
CA SER A 90 -5.34 16.97 -17.84
C SER A 90 -4.32 18.06 -17.53
N ASP A 91 -4.67 19.33 -17.75
CA ASP A 91 -3.85 20.51 -17.38
C ASP A 91 -3.58 20.59 -15.86
N ILE A 92 -4.09 19.60 -15.08
CA ILE A 92 -4.03 19.50 -13.63
C ILE A 92 -3.24 18.25 -13.17
N GLU A 93 -2.71 17.46 -14.12
CA GLU A 93 -1.99 16.21 -13.88
C GLU A 93 -0.93 16.20 -12.76
N PRO A 94 -0.28 17.31 -12.37
CA PRO A 94 0.66 17.25 -11.28
C PRO A 94 0.02 17.08 -9.91
N TYR A 95 -1.29 17.33 -9.76
CA TYR A 95 -1.89 17.56 -8.46
C TYR A 95 -2.81 16.45 -7.99
N PHE A 96 -3.52 15.78 -8.91
CA PHE A 96 -4.53 14.80 -8.56
C PHE A 96 -4.32 13.49 -9.30
N ALA A 97 -4.44 12.39 -8.60
CA ALA A 97 -4.43 11.05 -9.16
C ALA A 97 -5.45 10.17 -8.45
N HIS A 98 -5.93 9.15 -9.15
CA HIS A 98 -6.89 8.21 -8.60
C HIS A 98 -6.24 7.32 -7.53
N HIS A 99 -5.27 6.49 -7.89
CA HIS A 99 -4.63 5.54 -7.00
C HIS A 99 -3.11 5.54 -7.06
N HIS A 100 -2.52 5.99 -8.16
CA HIS A 100 -1.09 5.88 -8.39
C HIS A 100 -0.39 7.22 -8.22
N SER A 101 0.72 7.26 -7.47
CA SER A 101 1.60 8.42 -7.47
C SER A 101 2.27 8.57 -8.83
N GLN A 102 2.70 9.78 -9.15
CA GLN A 102 3.56 10.00 -10.30
C GLN A 102 4.87 9.22 -10.08
N VAL A 103 5.17 8.27 -10.97
CA VAL A 103 6.41 7.49 -10.90
C VAL A 103 7.59 8.40 -11.20
N MET A 104 8.56 8.49 -10.28
CA MET A 104 9.78 9.28 -10.50
C MET A 104 10.58 8.73 -11.69
N GLN A 105 11.24 9.62 -12.44
CA GLN A 105 12.05 9.23 -13.60
C GLN A 105 13.16 8.23 -13.22
N LEU A 106 13.77 8.45 -12.05
CA LEU A 106 14.79 7.54 -11.55
C LEU A 106 14.25 6.15 -11.22
N ALA A 107 13.01 6.07 -10.71
CA ALA A 107 12.30 4.80 -10.50
C ALA A 107 12.05 4.06 -11.81
N LYS A 108 11.60 4.78 -12.85
CA LYS A 108 11.42 4.22 -14.21
C LYS A 108 12.75 3.72 -14.76
N PHE A 109 13.81 4.47 -14.58
CA PHE A 109 15.15 4.08 -15.03
C PHE A 109 15.62 2.79 -14.35
N GLY A 110 15.55 2.71 -13.02
CA GLY A 110 15.90 1.51 -12.28
C GLY A 110 15.09 0.29 -12.71
N TYR A 111 13.76 0.47 -12.86
CA TYR A 111 12.85 -0.58 -13.31
C TYR A 111 13.23 -1.12 -14.70
N LEU A 112 13.37 -0.24 -15.69
CA LEU A 112 13.69 -0.62 -17.06
C LEU A 112 15.10 -1.20 -17.19
N SER A 113 16.06 -0.70 -16.40
CA SER A 113 17.43 -1.24 -16.40
C SER A 113 17.45 -2.70 -15.93
N ALA A 114 16.78 -3.02 -14.82
CA ALA A 114 16.70 -4.40 -14.32
C ALA A 114 15.93 -5.31 -15.28
N LEU A 115 14.85 -4.81 -15.89
CA LEU A 115 14.10 -5.55 -16.92
C LEU A 115 14.97 -5.88 -18.14
N ALA A 116 15.86 -4.95 -18.55
CA ALA A 116 16.76 -5.16 -19.68
C ALA A 116 17.75 -6.31 -19.48
N TYR A 117 18.17 -6.52 -18.22
CA TYR A 117 19.03 -7.66 -17.87
C TYR A 117 18.25 -8.94 -17.59
N ASN A 118 16.92 -8.86 -17.56
CA ASN A 118 16.04 -9.99 -17.24
C ASN A 118 16.46 -10.73 -15.96
N SER A 119 16.89 -9.97 -14.96
CA SER A 119 17.36 -10.51 -13.69
C SER A 119 16.17 -10.95 -12.83
N ASP A 120 16.34 -12.05 -12.09
CA ASP A 120 15.51 -12.39 -10.96
C ASP A 120 16.18 -11.95 -9.65
N ASN A 121 15.41 -11.95 -8.57
CA ASN A 121 15.92 -11.65 -7.23
C ASN A 121 15.68 -12.82 -6.26
N VAL A 122 15.45 -14.03 -6.79
CA VAL A 122 15.14 -15.23 -6.01
C VAL A 122 16.40 -15.81 -5.38
N PHE A 123 17.44 -16.00 -6.19
CA PHE A 123 18.67 -16.68 -5.76
C PHE A 123 19.82 -15.69 -5.56
N ASN A 124 20.54 -15.81 -4.43
CA ASN A 124 21.71 -14.95 -4.13
C ASN A 124 22.78 -15.02 -5.21
N HIS A 125 23.00 -16.19 -5.82
CA HIS A 125 24.03 -16.37 -6.83
C HIS A 125 23.63 -15.81 -8.22
N HIS A 126 22.33 -15.60 -8.49
CA HIS A 126 21.88 -14.98 -9.75
C HIS A 126 21.98 -13.45 -9.71
N SER A 127 21.58 -12.83 -8.61
CA SER A 127 21.54 -11.37 -8.49
C SER A 127 21.94 -10.89 -7.09
N PRO A 128 23.19 -11.15 -6.66
CA PRO A 128 23.62 -10.86 -5.29
C PRO A 128 23.50 -9.37 -4.92
N LEU A 129 23.76 -8.48 -5.87
CA LEU A 129 23.65 -7.03 -5.65
C LEU A 129 22.21 -6.58 -5.44
N LEU A 130 21.24 -7.17 -6.17
CA LEU A 130 19.82 -6.83 -5.99
C LEU A 130 19.30 -7.34 -4.64
N LYS A 131 19.73 -8.50 -4.20
CA LYS A 131 19.44 -9.01 -2.85
C LYS A 131 19.96 -8.08 -1.76
N GLU A 132 21.19 -7.60 -1.90
CA GLU A 132 21.77 -6.63 -0.97
C GLU A 132 20.98 -5.30 -0.97
N GLN A 133 20.60 -4.83 -2.16
CA GLN A 133 19.77 -3.63 -2.31
C GLN A 133 18.39 -3.81 -1.66
N GLU A 134 17.72 -4.94 -1.89
CA GLU A 134 16.46 -5.27 -1.24
C GLU A 134 16.58 -5.26 0.27
N LYS A 135 17.59 -5.97 0.82
CA LYS A 135 17.85 -6.01 2.26
C LYS A 135 18.07 -4.61 2.85
N LYS A 136 18.79 -3.74 2.11
CA LYS A 136 19.03 -2.37 2.57
C LYS A 136 17.75 -1.52 2.55
N ILE A 137 16.98 -1.55 1.45
CA ILE A 137 15.72 -0.79 1.34
C ILE A 137 14.72 -1.23 2.42
N THR A 138 14.53 -2.54 2.56
CA THR A 138 13.58 -3.09 3.52
C THR A 138 14.05 -2.87 4.96
N GLY A 139 15.37 -2.91 5.21
CA GLY A 139 15.95 -2.52 6.47
C GLY A 139 15.70 -1.05 6.81
N ASP A 140 15.80 -0.14 5.85
CA ASP A 140 15.48 1.27 6.06
C ASP A 140 13.97 1.50 6.23
N LEU A 141 13.11 0.68 5.59
CA LEU A 141 11.66 0.67 5.87
C LEU A 141 11.35 0.12 7.26
N CYS A 142 12.08 -0.89 7.73
CA CYS A 142 11.98 -1.34 9.12
C CYS A 142 12.36 -0.22 10.11
N LYS A 143 13.43 0.54 9.84
CA LYS A 143 13.77 1.73 10.64
C LYS A 143 12.70 2.82 10.57
N LEU A 144 12.11 3.05 9.38
CA LEU A 144 10.98 3.96 9.24
C LEU A 144 9.84 3.58 10.20
N ILE A 145 9.52 2.29 10.33
CA ILE A 145 8.51 1.79 11.27
C ILE A 145 8.96 1.96 12.73
N GLY A 146 10.26 1.93 12.98
CA GLY A 146 10.89 1.87 14.30
C GLY A 146 11.15 0.44 14.78
N PHE A 147 11.26 -0.51 13.86
CA PHE A 147 11.74 -1.87 14.15
C PHE A 147 13.28 -1.86 14.23
N SER A 148 13.84 -2.75 15.06
CA SER A 148 15.28 -3.00 15.08
C SER A 148 15.73 -3.57 13.73
N SER A 149 16.72 -2.96 13.09
CA SER A 149 17.23 -3.45 11.79
C SER A 149 17.99 -4.77 11.91
N GLU A 150 18.35 -5.19 13.11
CA GLU A 150 19.05 -6.47 13.39
C GLU A 150 18.06 -7.61 13.56
N ASP A 151 16.92 -7.33 14.19
CA ASP A 151 15.91 -8.34 14.55
C ASP A 151 14.78 -8.43 13.53
N ALA A 152 14.57 -7.39 12.72
CA ALA A 152 13.47 -7.32 11.78
C ALA A 152 13.82 -7.96 10.43
N PHE A 153 12.77 -8.37 9.73
CA PHE A 153 12.83 -8.87 8.37
C PHE A 153 11.93 -8.03 7.46
N GLY A 154 12.44 -7.67 6.30
CA GLY A 154 11.67 -6.98 5.27
C GLY A 154 11.82 -7.65 3.92
N HIS A 155 10.76 -7.61 3.11
CA HIS A 155 10.67 -8.30 1.84
C HIS A 155 9.80 -7.51 0.85
N ILE A 156 10.23 -7.46 -0.43
CA ILE A 156 9.51 -6.79 -1.52
C ILE A 156 8.73 -7.84 -2.31
N THR A 157 7.40 -7.68 -2.36
CA THR A 157 6.48 -8.54 -3.07
C THR A 157 6.02 -7.92 -4.40
N THR A 158 5.44 -8.73 -5.28
CA THR A 158 4.89 -8.25 -6.56
C THR A 158 3.64 -7.38 -6.40
N SER A 159 2.98 -7.39 -5.23
CA SER A 159 1.86 -6.50 -4.92
C SER A 159 1.61 -6.42 -3.42
N HIS A 160 0.99 -5.33 -2.96
CA HIS A 160 0.53 -5.22 -1.58
C HIS A 160 -0.47 -6.32 -1.19
N THR A 161 -1.31 -6.75 -2.13
CA THR A 161 -2.24 -7.88 -1.92
C THR A 161 -1.47 -9.14 -1.53
N LEU A 162 -0.38 -9.42 -2.22
CA LEU A 162 0.45 -10.57 -1.93
C LEU A 162 1.16 -10.42 -0.59
N ALA A 163 1.71 -9.24 -0.28
CA ALA A 163 2.28 -8.95 1.03
C ALA A 163 1.33 -9.26 2.18
N CYS A 164 0.05 -8.87 2.06
CA CYS A 164 -0.98 -9.17 3.06
C CYS A 164 -1.31 -10.67 3.13
N TYR A 165 -1.34 -11.37 1.98
CA TYR A 165 -1.59 -12.80 1.96
C TYR A 165 -0.44 -13.60 2.59
N GLU A 166 0.78 -13.18 2.38
CA GLU A 166 1.97 -13.76 3.01
C GLU A 166 1.93 -13.59 4.52
N ILE A 167 1.58 -12.40 5.01
CA ILE A 167 1.43 -12.20 6.45
C ILE A 167 0.33 -13.08 7.03
N LEU A 168 -0.83 -13.18 6.40
CA LEU A 168 -1.89 -14.06 6.90
C LEU A 168 -1.47 -15.53 6.84
N TRP A 169 -0.70 -15.92 5.83
CA TRP A 169 -0.09 -17.24 5.72
C TRP A 169 0.90 -17.50 6.85
N ALA A 170 1.77 -16.53 7.18
CA ALA A 170 2.68 -16.61 8.31
C ALA A 170 1.92 -16.77 9.64
N ILE A 171 0.90 -15.93 9.88
CA ILE A 171 0.07 -15.97 11.08
C ILE A 171 -0.60 -17.35 11.24
N ARG A 172 -1.19 -17.87 10.16
CA ARG A 172 -1.81 -19.20 10.13
C ARG A 172 -0.80 -20.29 10.52
N ASN A 173 0.37 -20.26 9.89
CA ASN A 173 1.41 -21.27 10.14
C ASN A 173 1.98 -21.15 11.56
N LEU A 174 2.24 -19.94 12.02
CA LEU A 174 2.72 -19.65 13.38
C LEU A 174 1.72 -20.14 14.45
N LYS A 175 0.45 -19.75 14.32
CA LYS A 175 -0.59 -20.07 15.31
C LYS A 175 -0.98 -21.55 15.33
N THR A 176 -0.67 -22.34 14.31
CA THR A 176 -0.87 -23.80 14.34
C THR A 176 0.28 -24.57 15.01
N LEU A 177 1.46 -23.94 15.20
CA LEU A 177 2.62 -24.60 15.78
C LEU A 177 2.41 -25.10 17.21
N PRO A 178 1.81 -24.35 18.17
CA PRO A 178 1.62 -24.83 19.54
C PRO A 178 0.79 -26.12 19.62
N MET A 179 -0.24 -26.27 18.79
CA MET A 179 -1.03 -27.50 18.71
C MET A 179 -0.24 -28.69 18.13
N ALA A 180 0.64 -28.40 17.16
CA ALA A 180 1.54 -29.41 16.60
C ALA A 180 2.55 -29.89 17.66
N ILE A 181 3.10 -28.98 18.45
CA ILE A 181 3.99 -29.26 19.59
C ILE A 181 3.31 -30.18 20.60
N ALA A 182 2.07 -29.88 20.99
CA ALA A 182 1.31 -30.69 21.94
C ALA A 182 1.05 -32.14 21.44
N ARG A 183 0.98 -32.33 20.13
CA ARG A 183 0.74 -33.65 19.50
C ARG A 183 2.02 -34.48 19.29
N HIS A 184 3.18 -33.83 19.20
CA HIS A 184 4.42 -34.52 18.89
C HIS A 184 5.08 -35.09 20.14
N PRO A 185 5.43 -36.41 20.18
CA PRO A 185 5.92 -37.08 21.39
C PRO A 185 7.16 -36.47 22.03
N LYS A 186 8.07 -35.93 21.23
CA LYS A 186 9.35 -35.34 21.69
C LYS A 186 9.28 -33.84 22.02
N SER A 187 8.11 -33.18 21.88
CA SER A 187 7.97 -31.75 22.15
C SER A 187 6.79 -31.40 23.04
N ARG A 188 5.88 -32.32 23.30
CA ARG A 188 4.68 -32.09 24.12
C ARG A 188 4.97 -31.56 25.52
N ASP A 189 6.16 -31.87 26.07
CA ASP A 189 6.64 -31.37 27.35
C ASP A 189 6.77 -29.84 27.39
N LEU A 190 7.03 -29.20 26.25
CA LEU A 190 7.19 -27.74 26.14
C LEU A 190 5.89 -26.95 26.36
N VAL A 191 4.74 -27.65 26.29
CA VAL A 191 3.41 -27.04 26.42
C VAL A 191 2.46 -27.89 27.29
N ALA A 192 3.02 -28.76 28.12
CA ALA A 192 2.24 -29.74 28.91
C ALA A 192 1.30 -29.10 29.94
N ASP A 193 1.61 -27.89 30.39
CA ASP A 193 0.83 -27.08 31.34
C ASP A 193 -0.32 -26.30 30.69
N LYS A 194 -0.40 -26.27 29.35
CA LYS A 194 -1.34 -25.42 28.61
C LYS A 194 -2.57 -26.20 28.13
N LYS A 195 -3.74 -25.55 28.26
CA LYS A 195 -4.99 -26.02 27.67
C LYS A 195 -5.08 -25.71 26.20
N ALA A 196 -5.95 -26.36 25.46
CA ALA A 196 -6.13 -26.15 24.02
C ALA A 196 -6.42 -24.68 23.66
N PHE A 197 -7.25 -24.00 24.44
CA PHE A 197 -7.55 -22.57 24.25
C PHE A 197 -6.29 -21.68 24.42
N GLU A 198 -5.47 -21.96 25.43
CA GLU A 198 -4.24 -21.22 25.69
C GLU A 198 -3.20 -21.42 24.58
N LEU A 199 -3.15 -22.62 23.99
CA LEU A 199 -2.25 -22.91 22.86
C LEU A 199 -2.55 -22.05 21.62
N PHE A 200 -3.83 -21.85 21.28
CA PHE A 200 -4.22 -21.00 20.16
C PHE A 200 -3.99 -19.50 20.44
N ASN A 201 -3.98 -19.12 21.70
CA ASN A 201 -3.86 -17.74 22.15
C ASN A 201 -2.46 -17.38 22.68
N MET A 202 -1.47 -18.24 22.49
CA MET A 202 -0.08 -17.94 22.84
C MET A 202 0.42 -16.69 22.12
N SER A 203 1.25 -15.91 22.80
CA SER A 203 1.90 -14.73 22.22
C SER A 203 2.87 -15.15 21.10
N VAL A 204 3.10 -14.24 20.15
CA VAL A 204 4.09 -14.43 19.10
C VAL A 204 5.46 -14.72 19.68
N THR A 205 5.85 -13.97 20.72
CA THR A 205 7.14 -14.12 21.41
C THR A 205 7.30 -15.53 22.02
N ASP A 206 6.28 -16.05 22.70
CA ASP A 206 6.33 -17.39 23.30
C ASP A 206 6.40 -18.49 22.25
N ILE A 207 5.63 -18.37 21.16
CA ILE A 207 5.67 -19.35 20.07
C ILE A 207 7.06 -19.38 19.43
N LEU A 208 7.67 -18.20 19.19
CA LEU A 208 9.02 -18.10 18.62
C LEU A 208 10.08 -18.65 19.58
N ALA A 209 9.97 -18.38 20.88
CA ALA A 209 10.88 -18.95 21.88
C ALA A 209 10.82 -20.48 21.91
N ILE A 210 9.63 -21.06 21.85
CA ILE A 210 9.49 -22.53 21.78
C ILE A 210 10.00 -23.06 20.42
N SER A 211 9.81 -22.31 19.32
CA SER A 211 10.32 -22.73 18.00
C SER A 211 11.84 -22.84 17.97
N GLU A 212 12.57 -22.00 18.73
CA GLU A 212 14.03 -22.12 18.88
C GLU A 212 14.40 -23.41 19.65
N GLN A 213 13.65 -23.76 20.70
CA GLN A 213 13.89 -25.01 21.43
C GLN A 213 13.65 -26.25 20.55
N LEU A 214 12.70 -26.17 19.58
CA LEU A 214 12.51 -27.25 18.60
C LEU A 214 13.70 -27.37 17.65
N ASN A 215 14.29 -26.24 17.22
CA ASN A 215 15.51 -26.22 16.42
C ASN A 215 16.70 -26.82 17.19
N GLU A 216 16.89 -26.42 18.44
CA GLU A 216 17.94 -26.98 19.31
C GLU A 216 17.80 -28.49 19.51
N ARG A 217 16.57 -28.99 19.57
CA ARG A 217 16.27 -30.44 19.63
C ARG A 217 16.37 -31.12 18.26
N GLY A 218 16.55 -30.40 17.16
CA GLY A 218 16.60 -30.93 15.79
C GLY A 218 15.29 -31.55 15.30
N ILE A 219 14.15 -31.09 15.82
CA ILE A 219 12.81 -31.67 15.53
C ILE A 219 11.82 -30.64 14.96
N PHE A 220 12.27 -29.43 14.62
CA PHE A 220 11.38 -28.39 14.10
C PHE A 220 10.61 -28.85 12.87
N ASP A 221 11.28 -29.49 11.91
CA ASP A 221 10.65 -29.95 10.67
C ASP A 221 9.61 -31.05 10.95
N ASP A 222 9.92 -32.00 11.82
CA ASP A 222 8.98 -33.05 12.20
C ASP A 222 7.70 -32.48 12.82
N VAL A 223 7.85 -31.48 13.70
CA VAL A 223 6.71 -30.79 14.32
C VAL A 223 5.98 -29.93 13.29
N SER A 224 6.70 -29.23 12.42
CA SER A 224 6.12 -28.39 11.36
C SER A 224 5.21 -29.21 10.43
N HIS A 225 5.52 -30.48 10.15
CA HIS A 225 4.66 -31.37 9.39
C HIS A 225 3.31 -31.67 10.07
N LEU A 226 3.21 -31.51 11.37
CA LEU A 226 1.95 -31.68 12.13
C LEU A 226 1.11 -30.39 12.19
N THR A 227 1.63 -29.27 11.68
CA THR A 227 0.88 -28.02 11.52
C THR A 227 -0.06 -28.09 10.31
N CYS A 228 -0.84 -27.03 10.08
CA CYS A 228 -1.66 -26.92 8.87
C CYS A 228 -0.85 -26.97 7.56
N ARG A 229 0.46 -26.75 7.60
CA ARG A 229 1.33 -26.85 6.42
C ARG A 229 1.42 -28.27 5.89
N GLY A 230 1.56 -29.25 6.76
CA GLY A 230 1.66 -30.66 6.37
C GLY A 230 0.32 -31.40 6.35
N THR A 231 -0.61 -31.06 7.25
CA THR A 231 -1.86 -31.82 7.44
C THR A 231 -3.10 -31.11 6.85
N GLY A 232 -2.95 -29.87 6.38
CA GLY A 232 -4.09 -29.01 6.04
C GLY A 232 -4.85 -28.52 7.28
N MET A 233 -5.88 -27.69 7.07
CA MET A 233 -6.76 -27.23 8.14
C MET A 233 -7.71 -28.37 8.53
N THR A 234 -7.60 -28.83 9.77
CA THR A 234 -8.46 -29.87 10.33
C THR A 234 -9.51 -29.25 11.26
N LYS A 235 -10.60 -29.95 11.52
CA LYS A 235 -11.64 -29.53 12.48
C LYS A 235 -11.09 -29.25 13.90
N THR A 236 -9.95 -29.80 14.24
CA THR A 236 -9.28 -29.61 15.55
C THR A 236 -8.31 -28.42 15.56
N MET A 237 -8.08 -27.76 14.42
CA MET A 237 -7.26 -26.56 14.29
C MET A 237 -8.17 -25.33 14.13
N HIS A 238 -8.86 -24.99 15.22
CA HIS A 238 -9.71 -23.80 15.25
C HIS A 238 -8.86 -22.58 15.62
N LEU A 239 -8.38 -21.85 14.61
CA LEU A 239 -7.50 -20.70 14.80
C LEU A 239 -8.24 -19.45 15.27
N GLY A 240 -9.57 -19.49 15.33
CA GLY A 240 -10.39 -18.38 15.77
C GLY A 240 -10.61 -17.30 14.72
N LYS A 241 -10.85 -16.08 15.18
CA LYS A 241 -11.35 -14.97 14.36
C LYS A 241 -10.22 -14.02 13.96
N LEU A 242 -10.26 -13.57 12.69
CA LEU A 242 -9.49 -12.41 12.22
C LEU A 242 -10.40 -11.17 12.29
N LEU A 243 -9.97 -10.14 13.00
CA LEU A 243 -10.71 -8.90 13.19
C LEU A 243 -10.14 -7.84 12.25
N VAL A 244 -11.00 -7.25 11.41
CA VAL A 244 -10.58 -6.31 10.36
C VAL A 244 -11.53 -5.12 10.31
N PRO A 245 -11.04 -3.87 10.24
CA PRO A 245 -11.88 -2.71 10.06
C PRO A 245 -12.79 -2.84 8.83
N VAL A 246 -14.03 -2.39 8.94
CA VAL A 246 -15.03 -2.49 7.87
C VAL A 246 -14.55 -1.87 6.54
N SER A 247 -13.69 -0.86 6.61
CA SER A 247 -13.09 -0.20 5.45
C SER A 247 -12.18 -1.09 4.60
N ARG A 248 -11.75 -2.25 5.11
CA ARG A 248 -10.88 -3.23 4.44
C ARG A 248 -11.42 -4.66 4.43
N PHE A 249 -12.63 -4.84 4.91
CA PHE A 249 -13.23 -6.17 5.13
C PHE A 249 -13.21 -7.07 3.87
N GLU A 250 -13.68 -6.57 2.74
CA GLU A 250 -13.78 -7.35 1.49
C GLU A 250 -12.41 -7.81 0.96
N PHE A 251 -11.36 -7.01 1.18
CA PHE A 251 -10.01 -7.36 0.80
C PHE A 251 -9.51 -8.60 1.56
N TRP A 252 -9.68 -8.62 2.89
CA TRP A 252 -9.24 -9.72 3.74
C TRP A 252 -10.12 -10.96 3.61
N LYS A 253 -11.38 -10.80 3.23
CA LYS A 253 -12.31 -11.91 2.98
C LYS A 253 -11.75 -12.88 1.93
N LYS A 254 -11.19 -12.33 0.82
CA LYS A 254 -10.55 -13.14 -0.21
C LYS A 254 -9.29 -13.88 0.31
N ALA A 255 -8.51 -13.25 1.17
CA ALA A 255 -7.34 -13.87 1.78
C ALA A 255 -7.74 -15.07 2.68
N MET A 256 -8.81 -14.91 3.49
CA MET A 256 -9.35 -16.00 4.33
C MET A 256 -9.83 -17.18 3.51
N ASP A 257 -10.45 -16.93 2.35
CA ASP A 257 -10.90 -17.97 1.41
C ASP A 257 -9.71 -18.73 0.81
N ILE A 258 -8.78 -18.01 0.17
CA ILE A 258 -7.59 -18.61 -0.50
C ILE A 258 -6.75 -19.45 0.47
N LEU A 259 -6.58 -18.98 1.72
CA LEU A 259 -5.78 -19.70 2.72
C LEU A 259 -6.55 -20.78 3.47
N GLY A 260 -7.81 -21.04 3.09
CA GLY A 260 -8.64 -22.08 3.69
C GLY A 260 -9.02 -21.82 5.16
N LEU A 261 -9.00 -20.55 5.60
CA LEU A 261 -9.35 -20.15 6.96
C LEU A 261 -10.87 -19.98 7.14
N GLY A 262 -11.61 -19.83 6.03
CA GLY A 262 -13.05 -19.61 6.03
C GLY A 262 -13.43 -18.16 6.36
N TYR A 263 -14.15 -17.49 5.46
CA TYR A 263 -14.52 -16.07 5.63
C TYR A 263 -15.58 -15.86 6.74
N ASP A 264 -16.25 -16.91 7.24
CA ASP A 264 -17.10 -16.82 8.43
C ASP A 264 -16.29 -16.59 9.73
N ASN A 265 -14.97 -16.77 9.66
CA ASN A 265 -14.05 -16.45 10.75
C ASN A 265 -13.49 -15.01 10.64
N LEU A 266 -14.02 -14.21 9.71
CA LEU A 266 -13.67 -12.80 9.56
C LEU A 266 -14.72 -11.92 10.25
N ILE A 267 -14.30 -11.09 11.21
CA ILE A 267 -15.19 -10.16 11.92
C ILE A 267 -14.87 -8.73 11.47
N ALA A 268 -15.90 -8.00 11.01
CA ALA A 268 -15.79 -6.59 10.69
C ALA A 268 -15.78 -5.76 11.99
N LEU A 269 -14.74 -4.96 12.16
CA LEU A 269 -14.68 -3.95 13.22
C LEU A 269 -15.41 -2.69 12.77
N PRO A 270 -16.36 -2.16 13.57
CA PRO A 270 -17.10 -0.97 13.24
C PRO A 270 -16.22 0.30 13.27
N ILE A 271 -16.69 1.36 12.65
CA ILE A 271 -16.05 2.68 12.68
C ILE A 271 -16.84 3.63 13.60
N ASP A 272 -16.13 4.64 14.12
CA ASP A 272 -16.71 5.73 14.91
C ASP A 272 -17.18 6.89 13.99
N GLU A 273 -17.70 7.95 14.58
CA GLU A 273 -18.18 9.15 13.88
C GLU A 273 -17.08 9.89 13.10
N THR A 274 -15.81 9.61 13.38
CA THR A 274 -14.65 10.14 12.66
C THR A 274 -14.15 9.22 11.54
N PHE A 275 -14.88 8.18 11.20
CA PHE A 275 -14.55 7.15 10.22
C PHE A 275 -13.29 6.33 10.56
N LYS A 276 -12.88 6.33 11.82
CA LYS A 276 -11.79 5.51 12.35
C LYS A 276 -12.36 4.26 13.02
N THR A 277 -11.54 3.22 13.16
CA THR A 277 -11.97 2.02 13.90
C THR A 277 -12.42 2.38 15.32
N ASP A 278 -13.66 2.01 15.67
CA ASP A 278 -14.26 2.25 16.98
C ASP A 278 -13.56 1.38 18.04
N THR A 279 -12.79 2.01 18.89
CA THR A 279 -11.95 1.32 19.89
C THR A 279 -12.76 0.66 20.99
N GLU A 280 -13.89 1.28 21.42
CA GLU A 280 -14.76 0.73 22.47
C GLU A 280 -15.55 -0.48 21.95
N LYS A 281 -16.15 -0.36 20.78
CA LYS A 281 -16.85 -1.50 20.17
C LYS A 281 -15.86 -2.63 19.84
N THR A 282 -14.65 -2.32 19.39
CA THR A 282 -13.58 -3.31 19.16
C THR A 282 -13.23 -4.04 20.45
N ARG A 283 -13.03 -3.31 21.55
CA ARG A 283 -12.78 -3.88 22.87
C ARG A 283 -13.88 -4.85 23.30
N ASN A 284 -15.15 -4.44 23.16
CA ASN A 284 -16.31 -5.28 23.51
C ASN A 284 -16.38 -6.56 22.65
N ILE A 285 -16.04 -6.47 21.36
CA ILE A 285 -15.96 -7.64 20.46
C ILE A 285 -14.88 -8.61 20.96
N VAL A 286 -13.68 -8.12 21.27
CA VAL A 286 -12.55 -8.94 21.74
C VAL A 286 -12.91 -9.65 23.03
N PHE A 287 -13.44 -8.95 24.04
CA PHE A 287 -13.79 -9.58 25.32
C PHE A 287 -14.92 -10.60 25.18
N ARG A 288 -15.92 -10.31 24.37
CA ARG A 288 -16.98 -11.29 24.08
C ARG A 288 -16.44 -12.58 23.46
N LEU A 289 -15.46 -12.48 22.52
CA LEU A 289 -14.82 -13.65 21.94
C LEU A 289 -14.06 -14.46 23.00
N ILE A 290 -13.31 -13.79 23.87
CA ILE A 290 -12.58 -14.43 24.97
C ILE A 290 -13.55 -15.15 25.94
N GLU A 291 -14.64 -14.51 26.32
CA GLU A 291 -15.68 -15.09 27.19
C GLU A 291 -16.36 -16.32 26.55
N GLN A 292 -16.51 -16.30 25.22
CA GLN A 292 -17.05 -17.43 24.47
C GLN A 292 -16.04 -18.56 24.25
N GLY A 293 -14.80 -18.39 24.65
CA GLY A 293 -13.73 -19.35 24.39
C GLY A 293 -13.30 -19.40 22.91
N GLU A 294 -13.60 -18.34 22.14
CA GLU A 294 -13.18 -18.20 20.74
C GLU A 294 -11.77 -17.63 20.67
N PRO A 295 -10.81 -18.31 20.02
CA PRO A 295 -9.49 -17.75 19.81
C PRO A 295 -9.51 -16.52 18.90
N ILE A 296 -8.48 -15.69 19.03
CA ILE A 296 -8.26 -14.53 18.15
C ILE A 296 -6.99 -14.78 17.36
N LEU A 297 -7.15 -15.00 16.05
CA LEU A 297 -6.04 -15.22 15.13
C LEU A 297 -5.17 -13.95 15.01
N GLY A 298 -5.82 -12.82 14.82
CA GLY A 298 -5.15 -11.54 14.71
C GLY A 298 -6.13 -10.38 14.58
N VAL A 299 -5.60 -9.17 14.72
CA VAL A 299 -6.32 -7.91 14.51
C VAL A 299 -5.54 -7.08 13.50
N ILE A 300 -6.24 -6.55 12.51
CA ILE A 300 -5.70 -5.66 11.49
C ILE A 300 -5.99 -4.22 11.90
N GLY A 301 -4.96 -3.39 12.02
CA GLY A 301 -5.09 -1.94 12.10
C GLY A 301 -4.79 -1.29 10.76
N ILE A 302 -5.28 -0.08 10.53
CA ILE A 302 -5.10 0.61 9.25
C ILE A 302 -4.46 1.97 9.45
N LEU A 303 -3.36 2.21 8.73
CA LEU A 303 -2.75 3.52 8.64
C LEU A 303 -3.09 4.14 7.27
N GLY A 304 -4.20 4.88 7.23
CA GLY A 304 -4.73 5.45 6.00
C GLY A 304 -5.78 4.57 5.34
N ALA A 305 -7.01 4.62 5.82
CA ALA A 305 -8.12 3.88 5.23
C ALA A 305 -8.30 4.25 3.75
N PRO A 306 -8.29 3.28 2.81
CA PRO A 306 -8.38 3.57 1.38
C PRO A 306 -9.63 4.36 1.01
N SER A 307 -10.74 4.10 1.69
CA SER A 307 -12.03 4.76 1.45
C SER A 307 -12.08 6.17 2.02
N TYR A 308 -11.66 6.35 3.28
CA TYR A 308 -11.88 7.61 3.99
C TYR A 308 -10.62 8.46 4.11
N GLY A 309 -9.43 7.85 4.07
CA GLY A 309 -8.16 8.53 4.28
C GLY A 309 -7.86 8.81 5.75
N CYS A 310 -8.45 8.04 6.66
CA CYS A 310 -8.28 8.20 8.11
C CYS A 310 -7.11 7.36 8.62
N VAL A 311 -6.53 7.80 9.73
CA VAL A 311 -5.53 7.07 10.52
C VAL A 311 -6.23 6.48 11.74
N ASP A 312 -6.25 5.16 11.86
CA ASP A 312 -6.83 4.49 13.03
C ASP A 312 -6.10 4.87 14.32
N LYS A 313 -6.82 4.82 15.44
CA LYS A 313 -6.27 4.98 16.80
C LYS A 313 -5.53 3.71 17.19
N LEU A 314 -4.25 3.62 16.84
CA LEU A 314 -3.48 2.37 17.03
C LEU A 314 -3.11 2.09 18.50
N LYS A 315 -2.91 3.13 19.32
CA LYS A 315 -2.54 2.95 20.74
C LYS A 315 -3.53 2.09 21.52
N PRO A 316 -4.85 2.35 21.47
CA PRO A 316 -5.83 1.50 22.16
C PRO A 316 -5.80 0.04 21.72
N LEU A 317 -5.43 -0.25 20.47
CA LEU A 317 -5.29 -1.62 19.97
C LEU A 317 -4.12 -2.36 20.65
N PHE A 318 -2.98 -1.70 20.80
CA PHE A 318 -1.83 -2.29 21.51
C PHE A 318 -2.08 -2.45 23.01
N GLU A 319 -2.74 -1.46 23.63
CA GLU A 319 -3.16 -1.54 25.03
C GLU A 319 -4.17 -2.66 25.27
N LEU A 320 -5.12 -2.87 24.34
CA LEU A 320 -6.08 -3.96 24.41
C LEU A 320 -5.38 -5.32 24.36
N ARG A 321 -4.40 -5.54 23.47
CA ARG A 321 -3.62 -6.78 23.44
C ARG A 321 -2.91 -7.01 24.77
N LYS A 322 -2.24 -5.99 25.29
CA LYS A 322 -1.55 -6.09 26.58
C LYS A 322 -2.52 -6.45 27.71
N GLU A 323 -3.69 -5.84 27.77
CA GLU A 323 -4.72 -6.18 28.74
C GLU A 323 -5.21 -7.63 28.62
N CYS A 324 -5.38 -8.12 27.38
CA CYS A 324 -5.75 -9.51 27.13
C CYS A 324 -4.67 -10.48 27.59
N GLU A 325 -3.40 -10.16 27.38
CA GLU A 325 -2.25 -10.94 27.85
C GLU A 325 -2.20 -11.00 29.38
N GLU A 326 -2.33 -9.86 30.05
CA GLU A 326 -2.22 -9.74 31.51
C GLU A 326 -3.40 -10.38 32.26
N LYS A 327 -4.62 -10.22 31.74
CA LYS A 327 -5.83 -10.64 32.47
C LYS A 327 -6.34 -12.03 32.09
N TYR A 328 -6.14 -12.43 30.82
CA TYR A 328 -6.78 -13.62 30.26
C TYR A 328 -5.78 -14.64 29.69
N ASN A 329 -4.48 -14.35 29.78
CA ASN A 329 -3.42 -15.14 29.15
C ASN A 329 -3.73 -15.40 27.66
N ASN A 330 -4.23 -14.36 26.98
CA ASN A 330 -4.71 -14.42 25.61
C ASN A 330 -4.00 -13.34 24.78
N SER A 331 -3.28 -13.76 23.74
CA SER A 331 -2.59 -12.87 22.81
C SER A 331 -2.98 -13.13 21.37
N PHE A 332 -2.95 -12.08 20.57
CA PHE A 332 -3.25 -12.14 19.15
C PHE A 332 -2.21 -11.35 18.34
N TYR A 333 -2.07 -11.73 17.09
CA TYR A 333 -1.18 -11.02 16.15
C TYR A 333 -1.75 -9.66 15.78
N ILE A 334 -0.90 -8.62 15.70
CA ILE A 334 -1.30 -7.31 15.21
C ILE A 334 -0.52 -6.99 13.94
N HIS A 335 -1.26 -6.89 12.82
CA HIS A 335 -0.73 -6.41 11.55
C HIS A 335 -1.30 -5.03 11.23
N ILE A 336 -0.43 -4.11 10.77
CA ILE A 336 -0.87 -2.79 10.32
C ILE A 336 -0.77 -2.70 8.80
N ASP A 337 -1.91 -2.54 8.15
CA ASP A 337 -1.99 -2.16 6.74
C ASP A 337 -1.70 -0.67 6.61
N ALA A 338 -0.46 -0.35 6.23
CA ALA A 338 0.03 1.01 6.01
C ALA A 338 0.18 1.34 4.52
N SER A 339 -0.60 0.67 3.66
CA SER A 339 -0.53 0.80 2.20
C SER A 339 -0.62 2.24 1.72
N GLN A 340 -1.50 3.03 2.33
CA GLN A 340 -1.75 4.41 1.90
C GLN A 340 -0.80 5.42 2.54
N PHE A 341 -0.59 5.33 3.86
CA PHE A 341 0.08 6.38 4.63
C PHE A 341 1.38 5.94 5.31
N GLY A 342 1.86 4.73 5.07
CA GLY A 342 3.08 4.25 5.72
C GLY A 342 4.31 5.14 5.47
N TYR A 343 4.48 5.63 4.24
CA TYR A 343 5.55 6.57 3.90
C TYR A 343 5.40 7.95 4.56
N MET A 344 4.19 8.32 5.00
CA MET A 344 3.94 9.59 5.71
C MET A 344 4.69 9.67 7.04
N LYS A 345 5.03 8.51 7.65
CA LYS A 345 5.85 8.48 8.86
C LYS A 345 7.21 9.14 8.67
N SER A 346 7.73 9.21 7.44
CA SER A 346 8.98 9.93 7.15
C SER A 346 8.95 11.39 7.61
N LEU A 347 7.79 12.03 7.64
CA LEU A 347 7.64 13.41 8.15
C LEU A 347 7.97 13.53 9.65
N PHE A 348 7.87 12.44 10.39
CA PHE A 348 8.02 12.37 11.84
C PHE A 348 9.45 11.98 12.27
N LEU A 349 10.35 11.73 11.32
CA LEU A 349 11.72 11.31 11.56
C LEU A 349 12.72 12.37 11.13
N ASP A 350 13.76 12.55 11.94
CA ASP A 350 14.92 13.34 11.55
C ASP A 350 15.85 12.56 10.62
N ASP A 351 16.97 13.17 10.22
CA ASP A 351 17.91 12.56 9.28
C ASP A 351 18.69 11.35 9.84
N ASN A 352 18.60 11.10 11.15
CA ASN A 352 19.14 9.91 11.81
C ASN A 352 18.10 8.79 11.98
N TYR A 353 16.87 8.97 11.47
CA TYR A 353 15.71 8.11 11.72
C TYR A 353 15.17 8.15 13.15
N ASP A 354 15.56 9.15 13.95
CA ASP A 354 15.01 9.35 15.26
C ASP A 354 13.67 10.10 15.20
N LEU A 355 12.76 9.75 16.11
CA LEU A 355 11.45 10.40 16.20
C LEU A 355 11.62 11.87 16.61
N ILE A 356 11.12 12.79 15.80
CA ILE A 356 11.03 14.20 16.15
C ILE A 356 9.96 14.36 17.23
N PRO A 357 10.29 14.88 18.42
CA PRO A 357 9.31 15.07 19.49
C PRO A 357 8.10 15.91 19.03
N TYR A 358 6.90 15.54 19.48
CA TYR A 358 5.63 16.15 19.07
C TYR A 358 5.67 17.68 19.04
N GLN A 359 6.12 18.31 20.14
CA GLN A 359 6.16 19.77 20.26
C GLN A 359 7.13 20.43 19.25
N ILE A 360 8.25 19.75 18.95
CA ILE A 360 9.23 20.22 17.97
C ILE A 360 8.66 20.10 16.56
N LEU A 361 8.03 18.97 16.25
CA LEU A 361 7.38 18.77 14.95
C LEU A 361 6.25 19.77 14.71
N CYS A 362 5.39 20.01 15.71
CA CYS A 362 4.35 21.03 15.63
C CYS A 362 4.90 22.44 15.36
N LYS A 363 6.00 22.83 16.04
CA LYS A 363 6.66 24.11 15.78
C LYS A 363 7.24 24.19 14.36
N LYS A 364 7.84 23.10 13.87
CA LYS A 364 8.37 23.01 12.51
C LYS A 364 7.25 23.16 11.49
N LEU A 365 6.18 22.37 11.61
CA LEU A 365 5.02 22.42 10.71
C LEU A 365 4.35 23.80 10.72
N LYS A 366 4.14 24.42 11.88
CA LYS A 366 3.57 25.75 11.99
C LYS A 366 4.39 26.81 11.25
N LYS A 367 5.72 26.66 11.17
CA LYS A 367 6.61 27.55 10.43
C LYS A 367 6.61 27.27 8.93
N GLU A 368 6.64 26.01 8.52
CA GLU A 368 6.83 25.58 7.13
C GLU A 368 5.51 25.41 6.37
N ALA A 369 4.46 24.98 7.05
CA ALA A 369 3.13 24.70 6.50
C ALA A 369 2.06 25.09 7.53
N PRO A 370 1.77 26.40 7.73
CA PRO A 370 0.97 26.91 8.85
C PRO A 370 -0.48 26.44 8.90
N LEU A 371 -0.98 25.84 7.82
CA LEU A 371 -2.33 25.24 7.76
C LEU A 371 -2.38 23.82 8.31
N LEU A 372 -1.23 23.18 8.54
CA LEU A 372 -1.18 21.82 9.06
C LEU A 372 -1.34 21.83 10.58
N GLU A 373 -2.37 21.12 11.05
CA GLU A 373 -2.60 20.86 12.46
C GLU A 373 -2.37 19.37 12.74
N LEU A 374 -1.22 19.07 13.35
CA LEU A 374 -0.91 17.73 13.81
C LEU A 374 -1.56 17.51 15.18
N THR A 375 -2.50 16.58 15.26
CA THR A 375 -3.12 16.20 16.54
C THR A 375 -2.23 15.21 17.31
N PRO A 376 -2.30 15.20 18.66
CA PRO A 376 -1.62 14.19 19.48
C PRO A 376 -2.00 12.76 19.08
N GLU A 377 -3.25 12.51 18.73
CA GLU A 377 -3.78 11.21 18.32
C GLU A 377 -3.09 10.69 17.04
N ILE A 378 -2.98 11.52 16.00
CA ILE A 378 -2.26 11.16 14.76
C ILE A 378 -0.79 10.88 15.07
N TYR A 379 -0.15 11.74 15.87
CA TYR A 379 1.25 11.57 16.25
C TYR A 379 1.45 10.24 16.99
N GLU A 380 0.63 9.93 18.00
CA GLU A 380 0.70 8.68 18.75
C GLU A 380 0.50 7.47 17.83
N SER A 381 -0.52 7.48 16.98
CA SER A 381 -0.80 6.36 16.07
C SER A 381 0.38 6.07 15.14
N ILE A 382 0.98 7.11 14.53
CA ILE A 382 2.10 6.95 13.62
C ILE A 382 3.38 6.50 14.36
N THR A 383 3.65 7.06 15.55
CA THR A 383 4.88 6.74 16.28
C THR A 383 4.85 5.35 16.90
N GLN A 384 3.68 4.81 17.20
CA GLN A 384 3.52 3.48 17.80
C GLN A 384 3.50 2.31 16.82
N LEU A 385 3.73 2.54 15.53
CA LEU A 385 3.85 1.45 14.53
C LEU A 385 4.86 0.37 14.93
N SER A 386 5.89 0.73 15.70
CA SER A 386 6.91 -0.20 16.22
C SER A 386 6.36 -1.28 17.18
N LEU A 387 5.13 -1.12 17.68
CA LEU A 387 4.47 -2.11 18.54
C LEU A 387 3.73 -3.20 17.76
N ALA A 388 3.55 -3.03 16.44
CA ALA A 388 2.97 -4.06 15.59
C ALA A 388 3.91 -5.25 15.42
N ASP A 389 3.34 -6.42 15.10
CA ASP A 389 4.14 -7.61 14.76
C ASP A 389 4.61 -7.56 13.29
N SER A 390 3.83 -6.90 12.42
CA SER A 390 4.19 -6.62 11.03
C SER A 390 3.47 -5.39 10.47
N VAL A 391 4.06 -4.80 9.43
CA VAL A 391 3.49 -3.65 8.69
C VAL A 391 3.66 -3.90 7.20
N SER A 392 2.63 -3.61 6.40
CA SER A 392 2.71 -3.68 4.94
C SER A 392 2.60 -2.30 4.29
N PHE A 393 3.31 -2.13 3.15
CA PHE A 393 3.36 -0.89 2.37
C PHE A 393 2.98 -1.13 0.93
N GLU A 394 2.53 -0.04 0.30
CA GLU A 394 2.25 -0.01 -1.14
C GLU A 394 3.09 1.11 -1.81
N PRO A 395 4.32 0.81 -2.26
CA PRO A 395 5.28 1.79 -2.74
C PRO A 395 4.78 2.67 -3.89
N PHE A 396 3.87 2.18 -4.73
CA PHE A 396 3.32 2.99 -5.81
C PHE A 396 2.30 4.06 -5.33
N GLN A 397 1.83 4.00 -4.08
CA GLN A 397 0.91 5.00 -3.54
C GLN A 397 1.65 6.28 -3.10
N ALA A 398 2.73 6.14 -2.35
CA ALA A 398 3.49 7.28 -1.82
C ALA A 398 5.01 7.12 -1.96
N GLY A 399 5.48 5.96 -2.44
CA GLY A 399 6.90 5.65 -2.61
C GLY A 399 7.43 5.96 -4.01
N PHE A 400 6.61 6.53 -4.90
CA PHE A 400 6.96 6.94 -6.27
C PHE A 400 7.50 5.81 -7.17
N SER A 401 7.24 4.56 -6.80
CA SER A 401 7.64 3.37 -7.55
C SER A 401 6.59 3.01 -8.61
N PRO A 402 6.98 2.31 -9.71
CA PRO A 402 6.01 1.77 -10.66
C PRO A 402 5.09 0.73 -10.02
N TYR A 403 3.87 0.63 -10.53
CA TYR A 403 2.95 -0.46 -10.25
C TYR A 403 3.34 -1.73 -11.05
N PRO A 404 3.17 -2.93 -10.52
CA PRO A 404 2.79 -3.28 -9.16
C PRO A 404 4.01 -3.47 -8.23
N THR A 405 3.90 -3.09 -6.98
CA THR A 405 4.93 -3.30 -5.96
C THR A 405 4.29 -3.32 -4.56
N GLY A 406 4.67 -4.26 -3.73
CA GLY A 406 4.29 -4.34 -2.33
C GLY A 406 5.52 -4.55 -1.44
N VAL A 407 5.40 -4.27 -0.17
CA VAL A 407 6.44 -4.55 0.84
C VAL A 407 5.79 -5.02 2.11
N VAL A 408 6.41 -5.99 2.75
CA VAL A 408 6.12 -6.39 4.12
C VAL A 408 7.34 -6.20 4.99
N CYS A 409 7.15 -5.67 6.19
CA CYS A 409 8.14 -5.60 7.26
C CYS A 409 7.61 -6.35 8.47
N ILE A 410 8.40 -7.25 9.02
CA ILE A 410 8.08 -8.12 10.15
C ILE A 410 9.05 -7.79 11.28
N LYS A 411 8.51 -7.59 12.48
CA LYS A 411 9.28 -7.15 13.64
C LYS A 411 10.34 -8.16 14.09
N ASP A 412 10.02 -9.44 14.01
CA ASP A 412 10.91 -10.54 14.41
C ASP A 412 11.22 -11.43 13.20
N ALA A 413 12.46 -11.39 12.75
CA ALA A 413 12.93 -12.12 11.55
C ALA A 413 12.70 -13.63 11.63
N ARG A 414 12.57 -14.22 12.83
CA ARG A 414 12.28 -15.65 13.00
C ARG A 414 10.92 -16.05 12.42
N ILE A 415 10.00 -15.11 12.25
CA ILE A 415 8.70 -15.34 11.59
C ILE A 415 8.91 -15.73 10.11
N SER A 416 9.99 -15.29 9.45
CA SER A 416 10.24 -15.61 8.03
C SER A 416 10.24 -17.11 7.75
N ARG A 417 10.69 -17.94 8.69
CA ARG A 417 10.64 -19.42 8.57
C ARG A 417 9.23 -19.99 8.37
N PHE A 418 8.20 -19.24 8.76
CA PHE A 418 6.80 -19.63 8.53
C PHE A 418 6.29 -19.21 7.14
N LEU A 419 7.09 -18.44 6.40
CA LEU A 419 6.87 -18.01 5.02
C LEU A 419 7.68 -18.82 4.01
N THR A 420 8.64 -19.64 4.46
CA THR A 420 9.52 -20.40 3.58
C THR A 420 9.11 -21.88 3.55
N ASN A 421 9.36 -22.54 2.42
CA ASN A 421 9.33 -24.00 2.33
C ASN A 421 10.77 -24.51 2.40
N PRO A 422 11.06 -25.54 3.23
CA PRO A 422 12.39 -26.08 3.28
C PRO A 422 12.79 -26.60 1.88
N PRO A 423 14.00 -26.28 1.41
CA PRO A 423 14.46 -26.66 0.09
C PRO A 423 14.65 -28.17 0.02
N ARG A 424 13.87 -28.81 -0.85
CA ARG A 424 13.91 -30.27 -0.98
C ARG A 424 14.85 -30.78 -2.08
N LEU A 425 15.18 -29.94 -3.08
CA LEU A 425 15.82 -30.41 -4.29
C LEU A 425 17.29 -29.97 -4.47
N CYS A 426 17.70 -28.84 -3.90
CA CYS A 426 19.06 -28.31 -4.00
C CYS A 426 19.41 -27.55 -2.71
N PRO A 427 19.91 -28.21 -1.67
CA PRO A 427 20.26 -27.55 -0.40
C PRO A 427 21.27 -26.39 -0.56
N GLU A 428 22.16 -26.47 -1.55
CA GLU A 428 23.18 -25.45 -1.82
C GLU A 428 22.64 -24.20 -2.55
N GLN A 429 21.41 -24.26 -3.07
CA GLN A 429 20.76 -23.18 -3.83
C GLN A 429 19.60 -22.52 -3.09
N ALA A 430 19.28 -23.04 -1.95
CA ALA A 430 18.13 -22.62 -1.21
C ALA A 430 18.47 -21.54 -0.22
N ASP A 431 18.45 -20.33 -0.70
CA ASP A 431 18.09 -19.23 0.17
C ASP A 431 16.61 -19.41 0.51
N ASP A 432 16.29 -19.32 1.80
CA ASP A 432 14.92 -19.30 2.28
C ASP A 432 14.19 -18.08 1.73
N VAL A 433 13.56 -18.23 0.57
CA VAL A 433 12.81 -17.15 -0.06
C VAL A 433 11.38 -17.21 0.45
N PRO A 434 10.94 -16.20 1.22
CA PRO A 434 9.57 -16.10 1.68
C PRO A 434 8.70 -15.58 0.53
N GLU A 435 8.02 -16.47 -0.17
CA GLU A 435 7.15 -16.07 -1.28
C GLU A 435 6.02 -17.04 -1.56
N ILE A 436 4.83 -16.48 -1.77
CA ILE A 436 3.71 -17.24 -2.30
C ILE A 436 3.84 -17.43 -3.83
N ASP A 437 4.34 -16.45 -4.56
CA ASP A 437 4.45 -16.51 -6.03
C ASP A 437 5.75 -17.13 -6.53
N GLY A 438 6.74 -17.35 -5.65
CA GLY A 438 8.01 -18.00 -5.98
C GLY A 438 8.92 -17.20 -6.92
N ILE A 439 8.58 -15.95 -7.21
CA ILE A 439 9.32 -15.07 -8.12
C ILE A 439 9.44 -13.68 -7.51
N GLN A 440 10.66 -13.18 -7.34
CA GLN A 440 10.91 -11.81 -6.87
C GLN A 440 11.14 -10.86 -8.03
N SER A 441 10.50 -9.69 -7.95
CA SER A 441 10.57 -8.66 -8.98
C SER A 441 11.88 -7.84 -8.86
N ALA A 442 12.94 -8.27 -9.54
CA ALA A 442 14.16 -7.47 -9.65
C ALA A 442 13.92 -6.03 -10.13
N PRO A 443 13.04 -5.77 -11.13
CA PRO A 443 12.68 -4.40 -11.51
C PRO A 443 12.06 -3.57 -10.38
N ALA A 444 11.24 -4.15 -9.50
CA ALA A 444 10.68 -3.43 -8.36
C ALA A 444 11.77 -3.04 -7.36
N VAL A 445 12.68 -3.95 -7.02
CA VAL A 445 13.84 -3.68 -6.16
C VAL A 445 14.72 -2.56 -6.72
N ALA A 446 15.14 -2.67 -7.98
CA ALA A 446 15.98 -1.67 -8.63
C ALA A 446 15.30 -0.29 -8.72
N SER A 447 14.00 -0.26 -8.95
CA SER A 447 13.20 0.95 -8.95
C SER A 447 13.19 1.64 -7.59
N MET A 448 12.83 0.91 -6.53
CA MET A 448 12.80 1.45 -5.17
C MET A 448 14.19 1.88 -4.70
N TRP A 449 15.22 1.08 -4.99
CA TRP A 449 16.61 1.43 -4.70
C TRP A 449 17.00 2.76 -5.33
N SER A 450 16.71 2.94 -6.61
CA SER A 450 17.09 4.14 -7.36
C SER A 450 16.48 5.41 -6.75
N VAL A 451 15.23 5.37 -6.30
CA VAL A 451 14.57 6.51 -5.64
C VAL A 451 15.12 6.74 -4.24
N HIS A 452 15.31 5.65 -3.49
CA HIS A 452 15.76 5.74 -2.10
C HIS A 452 17.17 6.32 -1.94
N GLN A 453 18.03 6.18 -2.96
CA GLN A 453 19.34 6.85 -2.96
C GLN A 453 19.25 8.38 -2.90
N LEU A 454 18.19 8.97 -3.42
CA LEU A 454 17.98 10.42 -3.42
C LEU A 454 17.09 10.90 -2.28
N TYR A 455 16.11 10.11 -1.90
CA TYR A 455 15.08 10.49 -0.94
C TYR A 455 15.05 9.47 0.21
N PRO A 456 15.77 9.74 1.31
CA PRO A 456 15.70 8.91 2.50
C PRO A 456 14.30 8.97 3.13
N PHE A 457 13.94 7.98 3.94
CA PHE A 457 12.66 7.91 4.65
C PHE A 457 12.65 8.80 5.90
N THR A 458 13.01 10.06 5.71
CA THR A 458 13.12 11.08 6.76
C THR A 458 12.38 12.35 6.36
N SER A 459 12.25 13.28 7.28
CA SER A 459 11.56 14.57 7.03
C SER A 459 12.23 15.41 5.94
N SER A 460 13.52 15.20 5.66
CA SER A 460 14.26 15.86 4.57
C SER A 460 14.07 15.20 3.21
N GLY A 461 13.64 13.94 3.17
CA GLY A 461 13.38 13.13 1.98
C GLY A 461 11.90 12.97 1.68
N TYR A 462 11.38 11.76 1.83
CA TYR A 462 9.96 11.44 1.58
C TYR A 462 8.99 12.28 2.43
N GLY A 463 9.39 12.70 3.65
CA GLY A 463 8.58 13.52 4.52
C GLY A 463 8.20 14.89 3.93
N LYS A 464 9.03 15.47 3.05
CA LYS A 464 8.69 16.70 2.32
C LYS A 464 7.47 16.50 1.42
N TYR A 465 7.40 15.38 0.72
CA TYR A 465 6.27 15.07 -0.16
C TYR A 465 5.00 14.80 0.64
N ALA A 466 5.13 14.12 1.78
CA ALA A 466 4.03 13.92 2.72
C ALA A 466 3.45 15.27 3.19
N GLN A 467 4.32 16.20 3.60
CA GLN A 467 3.91 17.55 4.00
C GLN A 467 3.21 18.31 2.87
N ILE A 468 3.77 18.29 1.66
CA ILE A 468 3.21 18.96 0.48
C ILE A 468 1.81 18.42 0.15
N GLN A 469 1.64 17.11 0.13
CA GLN A 469 0.36 16.49 -0.18
C GLN A 469 -0.70 16.82 0.87
N TRP A 470 -0.34 16.77 2.14
CA TRP A 470 -1.22 17.12 3.24
C TRP A 470 -1.65 18.59 3.20
N GLU A 471 -0.70 19.50 3.04
CA GLU A 471 -0.98 20.95 2.92
C GLU A 471 -1.86 21.27 1.71
N THR A 472 -1.60 20.64 0.57
CA THR A 472 -2.40 20.84 -0.66
C THR A 472 -3.84 20.36 -0.45
N ARG A 473 -4.04 19.23 0.23
CA ARG A 473 -5.36 18.74 0.58
C ARG A 473 -6.12 19.76 1.43
N ILE A 474 -5.52 20.30 2.48
CA ILE A 474 -6.16 21.29 3.35
C ILE A 474 -6.50 22.57 2.59
N LYS A 475 -5.62 23.05 1.74
CA LYS A 475 -5.89 24.22 0.90
C LYS A 475 -7.11 24.00 0.00
N LEU A 476 -7.21 22.84 -0.62
CA LEU A 476 -8.37 22.47 -1.44
C LEU A 476 -9.65 22.37 -0.62
N GLU A 477 -9.60 21.72 0.53
CA GLU A 477 -10.74 21.59 1.42
C GLU A 477 -11.28 22.95 1.85
N LEU A 478 -10.40 23.85 2.30
CA LEU A 478 -10.77 25.22 2.66
C LEU A 478 -11.40 25.96 1.48
N PHE A 479 -10.83 25.78 0.28
CA PHE A 479 -11.36 26.41 -0.92
C PHE A 479 -12.75 25.87 -1.29
N PHE A 480 -12.96 24.56 -1.21
CA PHE A 480 -14.25 23.90 -1.50
C PHE A 480 -15.32 24.34 -0.51
N ASN A 481 -15.00 24.42 0.79
CA ASN A 481 -15.92 24.85 1.83
C ASN A 481 -16.32 26.32 1.71
N GLN A 482 -15.46 27.16 1.12
CA GLN A 482 -15.72 28.59 0.87
C GLN A 482 -16.36 28.84 -0.51
N ALA A 483 -16.40 27.83 -1.39
CA ALA A 483 -16.91 28.01 -2.74
C ALA A 483 -18.41 28.27 -2.75
N SER A 484 -18.81 29.26 -3.53
CA SER A 484 -20.21 29.56 -3.77
C SER A 484 -20.88 28.43 -4.56
N ALA A 485 -22.20 28.31 -4.40
CA ALA A 485 -23.00 27.48 -5.29
C ALA A 485 -22.71 27.82 -6.75
N PHE A 486 -22.74 26.82 -7.60
CA PHE A 486 -22.68 27.03 -9.04
C PHE A 486 -24.03 26.68 -9.66
N GLU A 487 -24.39 27.48 -10.66
CA GLU A 487 -25.64 27.35 -11.36
C GLU A 487 -25.45 26.65 -12.70
N LYS A 488 -26.43 25.79 -13.04
CA LYS A 488 -26.59 25.24 -14.37
C LYS A 488 -28.06 25.06 -14.69
N GLU A 489 -28.51 25.65 -15.82
CA GLU A 489 -29.89 25.57 -16.30
C GLU A 489 -30.96 25.99 -15.26
N GLY A 490 -30.64 26.99 -14.46
CA GLY A 490 -31.50 27.49 -13.39
C GLY A 490 -31.43 26.68 -12.09
N GLU A 491 -30.68 25.59 -12.06
CA GLU A 491 -30.48 24.76 -10.87
C GLU A 491 -29.16 25.11 -10.17
N TYR A 492 -29.15 25.01 -8.83
CA TYR A 492 -27.97 25.35 -8.02
C TYR A 492 -27.39 24.10 -7.37
N TYR A 493 -26.06 24.01 -7.38
CA TYR A 493 -25.30 22.89 -6.84
C TYR A 493 -24.26 23.38 -5.84
N TYR A 494 -24.03 22.59 -4.79
CA TYR A 494 -23.05 22.86 -3.74
C TYR A 494 -22.07 21.70 -3.65
N ILE A 495 -20.82 22.01 -3.28
CA ILE A 495 -19.85 21.01 -2.83
C ILE A 495 -20.01 20.85 -1.32
N ARG A 496 -20.12 19.61 -0.86
CA ARG A 496 -20.08 19.25 0.56
C ARG A 496 -18.88 18.35 0.78
N VAL A 497 -17.92 18.80 1.58
CA VAL A 497 -16.69 18.06 1.86
C VAL A 497 -16.87 17.22 3.10
N LEU A 498 -16.51 15.94 3.02
CA LEU A 498 -16.35 15.06 4.17
C LEU A 498 -14.93 15.27 4.75
N SER A 499 -14.82 16.01 5.84
CA SER A 499 -13.54 16.37 6.50
C SER A 499 -12.99 15.25 7.37
N ALA A 500 -13.06 14.00 6.91
CA ALA A 500 -12.63 12.83 7.68
C ALA A 500 -11.18 12.40 7.40
N SER A 501 -10.56 12.89 6.32
CA SER A 501 -9.21 12.46 5.93
C SER A 501 -8.12 13.15 6.74
N ASP A 502 -7.18 12.36 7.23
CA ASP A 502 -6.04 12.87 8.00
C ASP A 502 -4.85 13.35 7.15
N PHE A 503 -4.76 12.92 5.86
CA PHE A 503 -3.63 13.32 5.01
C PHE A 503 -4.03 13.83 3.61
N ASN A 504 -3.96 12.97 2.59
CA ASN A 504 -3.95 13.39 1.19
C ASN A 504 -5.21 13.03 0.39
N LYS A 505 -6.28 12.62 1.05
CA LYS A 505 -7.56 12.34 0.39
C LYS A 505 -8.58 13.44 0.66
N LEU A 506 -9.39 13.76 -0.34
CA LEU A 506 -10.50 14.70 -0.24
C LEU A 506 -11.75 14.02 -0.76
N ASN A 507 -12.71 13.80 0.13
CA ASN A 507 -14.01 13.21 -0.17
C ASN A 507 -15.08 14.30 -0.17
N PHE A 508 -15.95 14.31 -1.18
CA PHE A 508 -17.00 15.33 -1.27
C PHE A 508 -18.21 14.84 -2.06
N ALA A 509 -19.36 15.43 -1.78
CA ALA A 509 -20.57 15.27 -2.55
C ALA A 509 -20.88 16.54 -3.35
N ILE A 510 -21.42 16.37 -4.55
CA ILE A 510 -22.12 17.44 -5.27
C ILE A 510 -23.58 17.32 -4.91
N VAL A 511 -24.12 18.33 -4.22
CA VAL A 511 -25.50 18.33 -3.72
C VAL A 511 -26.33 19.35 -4.48
N LYS A 512 -27.47 18.95 -5.05
CA LYS A 512 -28.42 19.83 -5.71
C LYS A 512 -29.25 20.57 -4.66
N LYS A 513 -29.40 21.89 -4.77
CA LYS A 513 -30.22 22.70 -3.85
C LYS A 513 -31.67 22.22 -3.86
N GLY A 514 -32.22 21.97 -2.67
CA GLY A 514 -33.62 21.58 -2.50
C GLY A 514 -33.91 20.12 -2.83
N ASN A 515 -32.91 19.31 -3.17
CA ASN A 515 -33.05 17.86 -3.28
C ASN A 515 -33.12 17.25 -1.86
N THR A 516 -34.18 16.51 -1.57
CA THR A 516 -34.36 15.77 -0.31
C THR A 516 -34.39 14.26 -0.51
N ASP A 517 -34.29 13.80 -1.76
CA ASP A 517 -34.27 12.39 -2.16
C ASP A 517 -32.83 11.89 -2.27
N LEU A 518 -32.46 10.96 -1.40
CA LEU A 518 -31.12 10.41 -1.30
C LEU A 518 -30.78 9.49 -2.49
N GLU A 519 -31.75 8.81 -3.10
CA GLU A 519 -31.52 7.98 -4.29
C GLU A 519 -31.15 8.86 -5.49
N THR A 520 -31.91 9.91 -5.72
CA THR A 520 -31.59 10.94 -6.75
C THR A 520 -30.22 11.56 -6.49
N GLN A 521 -29.84 11.78 -5.23
CA GLN A 521 -28.50 12.28 -4.87
C GLN A 521 -27.39 11.29 -5.24
N ASN A 522 -27.59 10.03 -4.93
CA ASN A 522 -26.65 8.96 -5.25
C ASN A 522 -26.46 8.80 -6.76
N ASP A 523 -27.56 8.86 -7.52
CA ASP A 523 -27.54 8.82 -8.97
C ASP A 523 -26.82 10.04 -9.57
N LEU A 524 -27.00 11.22 -8.99
CA LEU A 524 -26.28 12.43 -9.42
C LEU A 524 -24.77 12.24 -9.33
N ASN A 525 -24.23 11.85 -8.17
CA ASN A 525 -22.79 11.67 -7.98
C ASN A 525 -22.25 10.51 -8.82
N LYS A 526 -23.00 9.42 -8.93
CA LYS A 526 -22.67 8.30 -9.81
C LYS A 526 -22.65 8.71 -11.28
N LYS A 527 -23.64 9.44 -11.76
CA LYS A 527 -23.69 9.97 -13.13
C LYS A 527 -22.52 10.91 -13.43
N ILE A 528 -22.17 11.80 -12.49
CA ILE A 528 -21.00 12.65 -12.62
C ILE A 528 -19.75 11.80 -12.80
N TYR A 529 -19.54 10.79 -11.98
CA TYR A 529 -18.42 9.87 -12.06
C TYR A 529 -18.41 9.10 -13.39
N GLU A 530 -19.52 8.49 -13.77
CA GLU A 530 -19.64 7.70 -15.01
C GLU A 530 -19.39 8.56 -16.27
N ASN A 531 -19.92 9.78 -16.31
CA ASN A 531 -19.69 10.71 -17.40
C ASN A 531 -18.22 11.14 -17.48
N LEU A 532 -17.53 11.28 -16.34
CA LEU A 532 -16.09 11.51 -16.28
C LEU A 532 -15.30 10.30 -16.82
N VAL A 533 -15.65 9.11 -16.37
CA VAL A 533 -14.92 7.87 -16.72
C VAL A 533 -15.22 7.43 -18.16
N ILE A 534 -16.48 7.56 -18.61
CA ILE A 534 -16.93 6.99 -19.89
C ILE A 534 -16.79 7.97 -21.04
N LYS A 535 -17.06 9.26 -20.84
CA LYS A 535 -17.23 10.24 -21.93
C LYS A 535 -16.14 11.29 -22.05
N SER A 536 -15.49 11.60 -20.94
CA SER A 536 -14.29 12.42 -20.98
C SER A 536 -13.09 11.49 -20.86
N HIS A 537 -12.06 11.76 -21.63
CA HIS A 537 -10.82 11.01 -21.59
C HIS A 537 -10.05 11.21 -20.26
N HIS A 538 -10.68 11.76 -19.22
CA HIS A 538 -10.15 12.11 -17.91
C HIS A 538 -10.42 11.01 -16.85
N LYS A 539 -10.15 9.76 -17.20
CA LYS A 539 -10.53 8.55 -16.43
C LYS A 539 -9.92 8.40 -15.04
N GLN A 540 -9.00 9.26 -14.63
CA GLN A 540 -8.18 8.99 -13.43
C GLN A 540 -8.23 10.08 -12.35
N ASP A 541 -8.96 11.17 -12.56
CA ASP A 541 -8.89 12.31 -11.64
C ASP A 541 -9.78 12.16 -10.42
N LEU A 542 -10.89 11.44 -10.55
CA LEU A 542 -11.87 11.21 -9.49
C LEU A 542 -12.20 9.73 -9.33
N SER A 543 -12.43 9.30 -8.09
CA SER A 543 -13.01 8.01 -7.75
C SER A 543 -14.43 8.16 -7.26
N LEU A 544 -15.24 7.14 -7.43
CA LEU A 544 -16.52 7.01 -6.74
C LEU A 544 -16.30 6.24 -5.43
N LEU A 545 -16.68 6.85 -4.33
CA LEU A 545 -16.70 6.24 -3.00
C LEU A 545 -18.14 6.09 -2.56
N THR A 546 -18.56 4.90 -2.21
CA THR A 546 -19.86 4.67 -1.60
C THR A 546 -19.70 4.46 -0.11
N LEU A 547 -20.22 5.39 0.68
CA LEU A 547 -20.39 5.24 2.12
C LEU A 547 -21.60 4.35 2.37
N CYS A 548 -21.42 3.21 3.01
CA CYS A 548 -22.52 2.30 3.33
C CYS A 548 -22.65 2.16 4.85
N ALA A 549 -23.87 2.08 5.36
CA ALA A 549 -24.10 1.60 6.70
C ALA A 549 -23.84 0.09 6.75
N ARG A 550 -22.81 -0.30 7.49
CA ARG A 550 -22.58 -1.69 7.88
C ARG A 550 -22.55 -1.75 9.40
N ASN A 551 -23.42 -2.55 9.99
CA ASN A 551 -23.42 -2.80 11.43
C ASN A 551 -23.66 -1.55 12.32
N SER A 552 -24.66 -0.76 12.08
CA SER A 552 -25.04 0.44 12.89
C SER A 552 -24.00 1.57 12.94
N ASP A 553 -23.22 1.76 11.88
CA ASP A 553 -22.28 2.87 11.81
C ASP A 553 -23.00 4.20 11.61
N ASP A 554 -22.89 5.10 12.59
CA ASP A 554 -23.59 6.41 12.58
C ASP A 554 -22.84 7.47 11.74
N ALA A 555 -21.52 7.30 11.49
CA ALA A 555 -20.72 8.27 10.78
C ALA A 555 -21.20 8.60 9.35
N PRO A 556 -21.54 7.62 8.48
CA PRO A 556 -22.13 7.91 7.19
C PRO A 556 -23.49 8.61 7.28
N ALA A 557 -24.30 8.27 8.29
CA ALA A 557 -25.59 8.90 8.55
C ALA A 557 -25.42 10.38 8.91
N GLN A 558 -24.48 10.71 9.80
CA GLN A 558 -24.18 12.08 10.20
C GLN A 558 -23.83 12.94 8.99
N PHE A 559 -22.94 12.48 8.12
CA PHE A 559 -22.58 13.22 6.91
C PHE A 559 -23.74 13.33 5.92
N CYS A 560 -24.60 12.31 5.83
CA CYS A 560 -25.83 12.35 5.05
C CYS A 560 -26.75 13.49 5.52
N PHE A 561 -26.91 13.65 6.84
CA PHE A 561 -27.69 14.76 7.43
C PHE A 561 -27.05 16.12 7.16
N GLU A 562 -25.73 16.23 7.21
CA GLU A 562 -25.00 17.44 6.84
C GLU A 562 -25.18 17.82 5.37
N CYS A 563 -25.44 16.84 4.49
CA CYS A 563 -25.81 17.04 3.10
C CYS A 563 -27.27 17.49 2.90
N GLY A 564 -28.08 17.43 3.95
CA GLY A 564 -29.50 17.89 3.95
C GLY A 564 -30.55 16.79 3.82
N PHE A 565 -30.15 15.51 3.99
CA PHE A 565 -31.04 14.36 3.95
C PHE A 565 -31.47 13.97 5.36
N ASP A 566 -32.73 13.51 5.53
CA ASP A 566 -33.24 13.14 6.83
C ASP A 566 -32.96 11.67 7.21
N SER A 567 -33.31 11.29 8.43
CA SER A 567 -33.10 9.96 8.95
C SER A 567 -33.90 8.88 8.20
N ASN A 568 -35.07 9.21 7.67
CA ASN A 568 -35.89 8.23 6.95
C ASN A 568 -35.27 7.87 5.61
N GLU A 569 -34.72 8.86 4.91
CA GLU A 569 -33.98 8.65 3.67
C GLU A 569 -32.77 7.75 3.92
N TRP A 570 -32.00 8.03 4.99
CA TRP A 570 -30.86 7.21 5.35
C TRP A 570 -31.24 5.78 5.71
N GLU A 571 -32.27 5.59 6.55
CA GLU A 571 -32.70 4.25 6.97
C GLU A 571 -33.24 3.40 5.81
N THR A 572 -33.73 4.05 4.77
CA THR A 572 -34.23 3.38 3.56
C THR A 572 -33.10 2.98 2.63
N ILE A 573 -32.19 3.90 2.32
CA ILE A 573 -31.16 3.76 1.29
C ILE A 573 -29.85 3.20 1.86
N LYS A 574 -29.43 3.62 3.06
CA LYS A 574 -28.25 3.16 3.80
C LYS A 574 -26.91 3.27 3.05
N HIS A 575 -26.84 4.13 2.04
CA HIS A 575 -25.60 4.47 1.37
C HIS A 575 -25.62 5.88 0.78
N LEU A 576 -24.43 6.47 0.67
CA LEU A 576 -24.23 7.77 0.03
C LEU A 576 -23.02 7.71 -0.90
N ASN A 577 -23.21 8.10 -2.16
CA ASN A 577 -22.15 8.17 -3.16
C ASN A 577 -21.41 9.50 -3.09
N LEU A 578 -20.09 9.43 -2.94
CA LEU A 578 -19.17 10.57 -2.90
C LEU A 578 -18.20 10.51 -4.08
N LEU A 579 -17.67 11.68 -4.40
CA LEU A 579 -16.49 11.81 -5.27
C LEU A 579 -15.25 11.92 -4.39
N GLN A 580 -14.16 11.26 -4.80
CA GLN A 580 -12.90 11.27 -4.08
C GLN A 580 -11.76 11.75 -4.97
N LEU A 581 -10.94 12.64 -4.43
CA LEU A 581 -9.63 13.02 -4.97
C LEU A 581 -8.53 12.47 -4.08
N THR A 582 -7.47 11.97 -4.69
CA THR A 582 -6.22 11.69 -3.98
C THR A 582 -5.17 12.69 -4.42
N ILE A 583 -4.62 13.43 -3.48
CA ILE A 583 -3.62 14.45 -3.73
C ILE A 583 -2.24 13.76 -3.84
N LYS A 584 -1.60 13.88 -4.99
CA LYS A 584 -0.29 13.27 -5.29
C LYS A 584 0.75 14.31 -5.71
N SER A 585 0.50 15.58 -5.42
CA SER A 585 1.42 16.67 -5.75
C SER A 585 2.80 16.45 -5.14
N THR A 586 3.83 16.72 -5.92
CA THR A 586 5.23 16.77 -5.50
C THR A 586 5.74 18.20 -5.29
N GLU A 587 4.88 19.20 -5.55
CA GLU A 587 5.16 20.63 -5.42
C GLU A 587 4.10 21.30 -4.56
N ILE A 588 4.50 22.35 -3.86
CA ILE A 588 3.56 23.19 -3.07
C ILE A 588 2.65 23.93 -4.04
N CYS A 589 1.35 23.67 -3.94
CA CYS A 589 0.36 24.37 -4.73
C CYS A 589 0.15 25.80 -4.20
N ASP A 590 0.34 26.79 -5.07
CA ASP A 590 -0.02 28.16 -4.78
C ASP A 590 -1.54 28.39 -4.85
N LYS A 591 -1.99 29.60 -4.47
CA LYS A 591 -3.42 29.95 -4.47
C LYS A 591 -4.05 29.87 -5.87
N GLN A 592 -3.30 30.20 -6.91
CA GLN A 592 -3.80 30.17 -8.29
C GLN A 592 -3.94 28.73 -8.78
N GLN A 593 -3.00 27.86 -8.44
CA GLN A 593 -3.05 26.43 -8.78
C GLN A 593 -4.22 25.73 -8.07
N ILE A 594 -4.47 26.04 -6.79
CA ILE A 594 -5.65 25.55 -6.06
C ILE A 594 -6.94 26.03 -6.74
N LYS A 595 -7.02 27.31 -7.13
CA LYS A 595 -8.17 27.87 -7.85
C LYS A 595 -8.37 27.19 -9.20
N ASN A 596 -7.32 26.93 -9.93
CA ASN A 596 -7.37 26.23 -11.22
C ASN A 596 -7.90 24.78 -11.02
N GLY A 597 -7.44 24.08 -9.99
CA GLY A 597 -7.94 22.77 -9.60
C GLY A 597 -9.45 22.77 -9.35
N TYR A 598 -9.94 23.71 -8.56
CA TYR A 598 -11.37 23.88 -8.33
C TYR A 598 -12.15 24.18 -9.62
N GLN A 599 -11.67 25.11 -10.46
CA GLN A 599 -12.33 25.46 -11.73
C GLN A 599 -12.42 24.26 -12.67
N TYR A 600 -11.40 23.44 -12.69
CA TYR A 600 -11.42 22.20 -13.46
C TYR A 600 -12.51 21.24 -12.94
N ILE A 601 -12.54 20.96 -11.64
CA ILE A 601 -13.56 20.09 -11.04
C ILE A 601 -14.95 20.64 -11.33
N LYS A 602 -15.15 21.94 -11.17
CA LYS A 602 -16.40 22.62 -11.53
C LYS A 602 -16.77 22.41 -13.00
N LYS A 603 -15.84 22.64 -13.94
CA LYS A 603 -16.04 22.41 -15.37
C LYS A 603 -16.43 20.97 -15.67
N VAL A 604 -15.74 20.05 -15.05
CA VAL A 604 -15.97 18.61 -15.19
C VAL A 604 -17.37 18.22 -14.69
N VAL A 605 -17.74 18.67 -13.50
CA VAL A 605 -19.09 18.45 -12.93
C VAL A 605 -20.16 19.05 -13.84
N LEU A 606 -19.99 20.28 -14.28
CA LEU A 606 -20.93 20.94 -15.19
C LEU A 606 -21.08 20.17 -16.51
N SER A 607 -19.98 19.71 -17.11
CA SER A 607 -20.04 18.93 -18.34
C SER A 607 -20.68 17.55 -18.15
N ALA A 608 -20.60 16.99 -16.95
CA ALA A 608 -21.24 15.72 -16.62
C ALA A 608 -22.76 15.86 -16.40
N LEU A 609 -23.22 17.07 -16.07
CA LEU A 609 -24.65 17.39 -15.93
C LEU A 609 -25.34 17.64 -17.29
N ASP A 610 -24.57 17.93 -18.38
CA ASP A 610 -25.09 18.20 -19.75
C ASP A 610 -25.66 16.98 -20.47
N LYS A 611 -25.59 15.79 -19.89
CA LYS A 611 -25.92 14.51 -20.52
C LYS A 611 -26.76 13.63 -19.62
#